data_c9edec2e82c2df1fe80217083fc4c759
#
_entry.id   c9edec2e82c2df1fe80217083fc4c759
#
_cell.length_a   1.000
_cell.length_b   1.000
_cell.length_c   1.000
_cell.angle_alpha   90.00
_cell.angle_beta   90.00
_cell.angle_gamma   90.00
#
_symmetry.space_group_name_H-M   'P 1'
#
loop_
_entity.id
_entity.type
_entity.pdbx_description
1 polymer ?
#
loop_
_entity_poly.entity_id
_entity_poly.type
_entity_poly.pdbx_seq_one_letter_code
_entity_poly.pdbx_strand_id
1 'polypeptide(L)'
;MLTSDTRDTDACVKEALELAEAGCEIIRLTAQTKAYAANLENIARELRAAGCHVPLVADIHFKPDAAMEAAKWVEKIRINPGNFVDKKKFEVREYSDAEYREELDRLREEFTPLVLFCREHGRAMRIGSNHGSLSDRILNRFGDTPEGMVESAIEFAQIARDLDYHSLVFSMKASNVKVMVAAYRLLVERMNALGPDWNYPIHLGVTEAGGGEDGRIKSAVGIGSLLTDGIGDTLRVSLTEDAVREVPVAYRLSNPFQPSERSDDPVSFPEPELSYDPLKFSKRQGGLAMCYGVRLGWEQPVRVAVPDAGFYALQTEREAMGDMMPELSLGQLDAIEVDPRCDADLEPLKELAEPSLVTVKNGLAMEPVYAFRLLAARIEDRHLILLKDTLVPGSVSGEDVPLTAARNIGSLLCDGIGDAVLIQGESDPRLASFLGFNILQATGTRLTRADYVSCPSCGRTLYNIQEATARIRKATEHLKGVKIAVMGCIVNGPGEMADADFGYVGGAPNKINLYVKHTPVKFNIPQEEAVERLVDLIKEYGRWVDPK
;
A
#
# COMPACT_ATOMS: atom_id res chain seq x y z
N MET A 1 -0.19 6.81 -14.03
CA MET A 1 -0.48 8.28 -13.91
C MET A 1 0.62 9.02 -14.61
N LEU A 2 0.28 10.01 -15.47
CA LEU A 2 1.30 10.77 -16.19
C LEU A 2 2.21 11.53 -15.23
N THR A 3 3.48 11.59 -15.61
CA THR A 3 4.54 12.35 -14.92
C THR A 3 4.76 13.70 -15.58
N SER A 4 4.35 13.86 -16.84
CA SER A 4 4.43 15.11 -17.61
C SER A 4 3.54 16.20 -17.03
N ASP A 5 3.97 17.44 -17.18
CA ASP A 5 3.17 18.62 -16.82
C ASP A 5 1.92 18.70 -17.72
N THR A 6 0.74 18.71 -17.12
CA THR A 6 -0.53 18.71 -17.87
C THR A 6 -0.73 19.98 -18.74
N ARG A 7 0.11 21.01 -18.62
CA ARG A 7 0.15 22.16 -19.54
C ARG A 7 0.89 21.87 -20.85
N ASP A 8 1.73 20.84 -20.86
CA ASP A 8 2.45 20.38 -22.04
C ASP A 8 1.65 19.27 -22.74
N THR A 9 0.87 19.64 -23.75
CA THR A 9 0.00 18.72 -24.48
C THR A 9 0.81 17.63 -25.16
N ASP A 10 1.89 17.98 -25.86
CA ASP A 10 2.69 17.05 -26.66
C ASP A 10 3.34 15.98 -25.76
N ALA A 11 3.93 16.41 -24.65
CA ALA A 11 4.53 15.49 -23.67
C ALA A 11 3.48 14.56 -23.06
N CYS A 12 2.32 15.08 -22.67
CA CYS A 12 1.23 14.29 -22.11
C CYS A 12 0.66 13.28 -23.11
N VAL A 13 0.46 13.68 -24.37
CA VAL A 13 -0.05 12.79 -25.44
C VAL A 13 0.96 11.67 -25.70
N LYS A 14 2.23 12.00 -25.82
CA LYS A 14 3.30 11.00 -26.02
C LYS A 14 3.32 9.98 -24.90
N GLU A 15 3.41 10.42 -23.63
CA GLU A 15 3.45 9.53 -22.48
C GLU A 15 2.16 8.68 -22.36
N ALA A 16 0.99 9.26 -22.67
CA ALA A 16 -0.27 8.55 -22.67
C ALA A 16 -0.35 7.45 -23.73
N LEU A 17 0.18 7.69 -24.94
CA LEU A 17 0.25 6.69 -26.00
C LEU A 17 1.20 5.54 -25.63
N GLU A 18 2.37 5.83 -25.07
CA GLU A 18 3.31 4.83 -24.55
C GLU A 18 2.66 3.94 -23.47
N LEU A 19 1.89 4.55 -22.56
CA LEU A 19 1.14 3.80 -21.54
C LEU A 19 0.03 2.94 -22.14
N ALA A 20 -0.71 3.45 -23.13
CA ALA A 20 -1.77 2.71 -23.80
C ALA A 20 -1.19 1.51 -24.58
N GLU A 21 -0.05 1.69 -25.26
CA GLU A 21 0.68 0.63 -25.95
C GLU A 21 1.17 -0.46 -24.98
N ALA A 22 1.60 -0.07 -23.79
CA ALA A 22 1.98 -1.01 -22.73
C ALA A 22 0.78 -1.76 -22.11
N GLY A 23 -0.45 -1.45 -22.51
CA GLY A 23 -1.68 -2.08 -22.02
C GLY A 23 -2.36 -1.35 -20.86
N CYS A 24 -2.03 -0.10 -20.58
CA CYS A 24 -2.71 0.66 -19.53
C CYS A 24 -4.18 0.90 -19.90
N GLU A 25 -5.12 0.42 -19.09
CA GLU A 25 -6.56 0.48 -19.37
C GLU A 25 -7.22 1.79 -18.91
N ILE A 26 -6.60 2.54 -18.01
CA ILE A 26 -7.11 3.82 -17.49
C ILE A 26 -5.94 4.77 -17.26
N ILE A 27 -5.93 5.92 -17.91
CA ILE A 27 -4.87 6.92 -17.80
C ILE A 27 -5.31 8.07 -16.90
N ARG A 28 -4.44 8.49 -15.96
CA ARG A 28 -4.73 9.56 -15.02
C ARG A 28 -3.77 10.75 -15.18
N LEU A 29 -4.32 11.95 -15.23
CA LEU A 29 -3.60 13.22 -15.32
C LEU A 29 -3.89 14.08 -14.08
N THR A 30 -2.96 14.95 -13.72
CA THR A 30 -3.18 15.94 -12.63
C THR A 30 -3.88 17.19 -13.18
N ALA A 31 -4.82 17.77 -12.42
CA ALA A 31 -5.47 19.01 -12.78
C ALA A 31 -5.54 19.96 -11.55
N GLN A 32 -4.42 20.67 -11.32
CA GLN A 32 -4.20 21.45 -10.10
C GLN A 32 -4.98 22.75 -10.06
N THR A 33 -5.26 23.34 -11.21
CA THR A 33 -6.01 24.59 -11.37
C THR A 33 -6.91 24.51 -12.58
N LYS A 34 -7.83 25.47 -12.73
CA LYS A 34 -8.70 25.58 -13.89
C LYS A 34 -7.94 25.62 -15.22
N ALA A 35 -6.74 26.24 -15.26
CA ALA A 35 -5.92 26.30 -16.48
C ALA A 35 -5.36 24.90 -16.86
N TYR A 36 -4.93 24.10 -15.89
CA TYR A 36 -4.52 22.71 -16.14
C TYR A 36 -5.71 21.85 -16.60
N ALA A 37 -6.86 22.04 -15.95
CA ALA A 37 -8.10 21.34 -16.30
C ALA A 37 -8.59 21.68 -17.72
N ALA A 38 -8.49 22.94 -18.13
CA ALA A 38 -8.85 23.38 -19.48
C ALA A 38 -7.97 22.73 -20.57
N ASN A 39 -6.67 22.52 -20.30
CA ASN A 39 -5.78 21.87 -21.27
C ASN A 39 -6.09 20.37 -21.49
N LEU A 40 -6.88 19.74 -20.62
CA LEU A 40 -7.37 18.38 -20.84
C LEU A 40 -8.19 18.27 -22.12
N GLU A 41 -8.83 19.35 -22.60
CA GLU A 41 -9.50 19.42 -23.92
C GLU A 41 -8.54 19.07 -25.03
N ASN A 42 -7.37 19.72 -25.08
CA ASN A 42 -6.38 19.53 -26.12
C ASN A 42 -5.80 18.10 -26.06
N ILE A 43 -5.43 17.65 -24.85
CA ILE A 43 -4.88 16.29 -24.64
C ILE A 43 -5.89 15.23 -25.07
N ALA A 44 -7.14 15.34 -24.62
CA ALA A 44 -8.18 14.38 -25.00
C ALA A 44 -8.43 14.37 -26.51
N ARG A 45 -8.53 15.54 -27.14
CA ARG A 45 -8.73 15.66 -28.60
C ARG A 45 -7.60 15.00 -29.38
N GLU A 46 -6.36 15.28 -29.03
CA GLU A 46 -5.20 14.73 -29.74
C GLU A 46 -5.05 13.21 -29.54
N LEU A 47 -5.29 12.71 -28.33
CA LEU A 47 -5.34 11.27 -28.08
C LEU A 47 -6.42 10.57 -28.92
N ARG A 48 -7.64 11.15 -28.99
CA ARG A 48 -8.71 10.59 -29.84
C ARG A 48 -8.38 10.66 -31.33
N ALA A 49 -7.74 11.73 -31.80
CA ALA A 49 -7.25 11.86 -33.17
C ALA A 49 -6.16 10.84 -33.50
N ALA A 50 -5.32 10.47 -32.53
CA ALA A 50 -4.33 9.39 -32.64
C ALA A 50 -4.94 7.97 -32.52
N GLY A 51 -6.27 7.84 -32.37
CA GLY A 51 -6.95 6.55 -32.23
C GLY A 51 -6.88 5.93 -30.82
N CYS A 52 -6.37 6.65 -29.84
CA CYS A 52 -6.34 6.20 -28.46
C CYS A 52 -7.67 6.53 -27.76
N HIS A 53 -8.41 5.48 -27.36
CA HIS A 53 -9.70 5.58 -26.69
C HIS A 53 -9.65 5.17 -25.22
N VAL A 54 -8.46 5.02 -24.62
CA VAL A 54 -8.30 4.73 -23.20
C VAL A 54 -8.97 5.83 -22.38
N PRO A 55 -9.82 5.50 -21.38
CA PRO A 55 -10.48 6.47 -20.52
C PRO A 55 -9.49 7.32 -19.74
N LEU A 56 -9.78 8.62 -19.65
CA LEU A 56 -8.98 9.59 -18.91
C LEU A 56 -9.59 9.89 -17.55
N VAL A 57 -8.73 10.07 -16.54
CA VAL A 57 -9.11 10.48 -15.19
C VAL A 57 -8.38 11.75 -14.81
N ALA A 58 -9.11 12.78 -14.40
CA ALA A 58 -8.53 13.98 -13.83
C ALA A 58 -8.40 13.86 -12.30
N ASP A 59 -7.19 14.08 -11.81
CA ASP A 59 -6.86 14.07 -10.38
C ASP A 59 -6.92 15.48 -9.81
N ILE A 60 -7.98 15.77 -9.06
CA ILE A 60 -8.30 17.10 -8.56
C ILE A 60 -7.92 17.23 -7.08
N HIS A 61 -7.28 18.36 -6.76
CA HIS A 61 -6.94 18.74 -5.40
C HIS A 61 -7.31 20.21 -5.15
N PHE A 62 -7.93 20.51 -4.00
CA PHE A 62 -8.19 21.83 -3.44
C PHE A 62 -9.13 22.77 -4.23
N LYS A 63 -9.59 22.42 -5.44
CA LYS A 63 -10.28 23.41 -6.29
C LYS A 63 -11.50 22.84 -7.00
N PRO A 64 -12.72 23.08 -6.48
CA PRO A 64 -13.96 22.69 -7.14
C PRO A 64 -14.12 23.21 -8.58
N ASP A 65 -13.62 24.44 -8.86
CA ASP A 65 -13.64 25.03 -10.20
C ASP A 65 -12.80 24.26 -11.23
N ALA A 66 -11.66 23.70 -10.79
CA ALA A 66 -10.84 22.82 -11.63
C ALA A 66 -11.55 21.48 -11.89
N ALA A 67 -12.28 20.93 -10.91
CA ALA A 67 -13.08 19.73 -11.10
C ALA A 67 -14.20 19.93 -12.13
N MET A 68 -14.92 21.04 -12.02
CA MET A 68 -15.97 21.40 -12.97
C MET A 68 -15.44 21.57 -14.40
N GLU A 69 -14.27 22.20 -14.55
CA GLU A 69 -13.63 22.35 -15.85
C GLU A 69 -13.19 21.00 -16.43
N ALA A 70 -12.50 20.17 -15.62
CA ALA A 70 -12.00 18.86 -16.03
C ALA A 70 -13.13 17.91 -16.44
N ALA A 71 -14.27 17.95 -15.74
CA ALA A 71 -15.43 17.08 -16.00
C ALA A 71 -16.00 17.24 -17.43
N LYS A 72 -15.72 18.33 -18.12
CA LYS A 72 -16.10 18.52 -19.53
C LYS A 72 -15.34 17.59 -20.47
N TRP A 73 -14.09 17.23 -20.15
CA TRP A 73 -13.12 16.69 -21.09
C TRP A 73 -12.70 15.24 -20.81
N VAL A 74 -12.93 14.73 -19.58
CA VAL A 74 -12.51 13.39 -19.18
C VAL A 74 -13.69 12.52 -18.75
N GLU A 75 -13.50 11.21 -18.78
CA GLU A 75 -14.55 10.23 -18.42
C GLU A 75 -14.75 10.11 -16.90
N LYS A 76 -13.72 10.43 -16.10
CA LYS A 76 -13.79 10.30 -14.65
C LYS A 76 -13.04 11.42 -13.91
N ILE A 77 -13.65 11.91 -12.84
CA ILE A 77 -13.03 12.86 -11.90
C ILE A 77 -12.63 12.13 -10.63
N ARG A 78 -11.39 12.32 -10.16
CA ARG A 78 -11.01 11.90 -8.81
C ARG A 78 -10.96 13.12 -7.90
N ILE A 79 -11.69 13.04 -6.81
CA ILE A 79 -11.61 14.01 -5.71
C ILE A 79 -10.96 13.35 -4.48
N ASN A 80 -10.32 14.18 -3.64
CA ASN A 80 -9.86 13.77 -2.32
C ASN A 80 -10.74 14.46 -1.27
N PRO A 81 -11.58 13.72 -0.53
CA PRO A 81 -12.48 14.27 0.48
C PRO A 81 -11.78 15.20 1.48
N GLY A 82 -10.56 14.86 1.88
CA GLY A 82 -9.82 15.60 2.89
C GLY A 82 -9.32 16.98 2.47
N ASN A 83 -9.39 17.32 1.17
CA ASN A 83 -8.90 18.60 0.67
C ASN A 83 -9.69 19.20 -0.50
N PHE A 84 -10.83 18.64 -0.84
CA PHE A 84 -11.64 19.13 -1.97
C PHE A 84 -12.45 20.38 -1.59
N VAL A 85 -13.13 20.36 -0.46
CA VAL A 85 -13.92 21.48 0.10
C VAL A 85 -13.27 21.98 1.39
N ASP A 86 -12.88 21.06 2.25
CA ASP A 86 -12.26 21.36 3.52
C ASP A 86 -10.80 21.81 3.32
N LYS A 87 -10.40 22.83 4.06
CA LYS A 87 -8.99 23.26 4.09
C LYS A 87 -8.34 22.66 5.32
N LYS A 88 -7.34 21.79 5.11
CA LYS A 88 -6.52 21.27 6.17
C LYS A 88 -5.60 22.38 6.68
N LYS A 89 -5.79 22.78 7.92
CA LYS A 89 -4.96 23.79 8.60
C LYS A 89 -4.09 23.19 9.70
N PHE A 90 -4.27 21.87 10.00
CA PHE A 90 -3.67 21.19 11.15
C PHE A 90 -4.07 21.85 12.49
N GLU A 91 -5.27 22.43 12.56
CA GLU A 91 -5.81 23.00 13.77
C GLU A 91 -6.49 21.91 14.61
N VAL A 92 -6.08 21.81 15.88
CA VAL A 92 -6.80 20.99 16.84
C VAL A 92 -7.99 21.81 17.34
N ARG A 93 -9.19 21.45 16.85
CA ARG A 93 -10.44 22.11 17.22
C ARG A 93 -11.49 21.02 17.48
N GLU A 94 -12.05 21.03 18.66
CA GLU A 94 -13.23 20.21 18.94
C GLU A 94 -14.44 20.79 18.21
N TYR A 95 -15.15 19.94 17.47
CA TYR A 95 -16.40 20.28 16.82
C TYR A 95 -17.55 19.74 17.65
N SER A 96 -18.48 20.60 18.06
CA SER A 96 -19.80 20.16 18.55
C SER A 96 -20.58 19.48 17.41
N ASP A 97 -21.58 18.68 17.78
CA ASP A 97 -22.43 18.04 16.75
C ASP A 97 -23.17 19.06 15.87
N ALA A 98 -23.46 20.25 16.37
CA ALA A 98 -24.06 21.33 15.60
C ALA A 98 -23.06 21.89 14.56
N GLU A 99 -21.86 22.25 14.99
CA GLU A 99 -20.80 22.75 14.11
C GLU A 99 -20.40 21.69 13.05
N TYR A 100 -20.37 20.41 13.43
CA TYR A 100 -20.10 19.33 12.48
C TYR A 100 -21.17 19.24 11.39
N ARG A 101 -22.44 19.40 11.73
CA ARG A 101 -23.55 19.44 10.76
C ARG A 101 -23.48 20.66 9.85
N GLU A 102 -23.16 21.83 10.38
CA GLU A 102 -22.96 23.06 9.57
C GLU A 102 -21.86 22.85 8.52
N GLU A 103 -20.76 22.20 8.87
CA GLU A 103 -19.69 21.85 7.93
C GLU A 103 -20.15 20.83 6.88
N LEU A 104 -21.00 19.85 7.24
CA LEU A 104 -21.61 18.93 6.27
C LEU A 104 -22.58 19.66 5.31
N ASP A 105 -23.34 20.63 5.79
CA ASP A 105 -24.21 21.44 4.94
C ASP A 105 -23.41 22.28 3.95
N ARG A 106 -22.30 22.87 4.40
CA ARG A 106 -21.34 23.59 3.54
C ARG A 106 -20.71 22.64 2.49
N LEU A 107 -20.30 21.45 2.91
CA LEU A 107 -19.78 20.42 2.02
C LEU A 107 -20.81 20.07 0.94
N ARG A 108 -22.06 19.86 1.32
CA ARG A 108 -23.17 19.58 0.40
C ARG A 108 -23.35 20.71 -0.62
N GLU A 109 -23.36 21.94 -0.17
CA GLU A 109 -23.53 23.10 -1.04
C GLU A 109 -22.41 23.21 -2.10
N GLU A 110 -21.16 23.06 -1.69
CA GLU A 110 -20.00 23.18 -2.60
C GLU A 110 -19.82 21.95 -3.51
N PHE A 111 -20.24 20.75 -3.09
CA PHE A 111 -20.08 19.52 -3.87
C PHE A 111 -21.23 19.25 -4.85
N THR A 112 -22.44 19.69 -4.53
CA THR A 112 -23.66 19.49 -5.35
C THR A 112 -23.48 19.88 -6.83
N PRO A 113 -22.89 21.04 -7.19
CA PRO A 113 -22.74 21.41 -8.60
C PRO A 113 -21.95 20.38 -9.43
N LEU A 114 -20.86 19.84 -8.87
CA LEU A 114 -20.05 18.82 -9.54
C LEU A 114 -20.82 17.52 -9.71
N VAL A 115 -21.55 17.08 -8.68
CA VAL A 115 -22.37 15.85 -8.73
C VAL A 115 -23.42 15.94 -9.82
N LEU A 116 -24.17 17.07 -9.86
CA LEU A 116 -25.21 17.28 -10.87
C LEU A 116 -24.63 17.32 -12.29
N PHE A 117 -23.50 18.00 -12.49
CA PHE A 117 -22.81 18.03 -13.77
C PHE A 117 -22.38 16.61 -14.20
N CYS A 118 -21.74 15.86 -13.32
CA CYS A 118 -21.30 14.49 -13.62
C CYS A 118 -22.48 13.57 -13.94
N ARG A 119 -23.60 13.69 -13.22
CA ARG A 119 -24.84 12.95 -13.48
C ARG A 119 -25.39 13.27 -14.87
N GLU A 120 -25.53 14.55 -15.20
CA GLU A 120 -26.10 15.01 -16.48
C GLU A 120 -25.25 14.58 -17.68
N HIS A 121 -23.91 14.58 -17.53
CA HIS A 121 -22.97 14.29 -18.62
C HIS A 121 -22.42 12.85 -18.60
N GLY A 122 -22.94 11.98 -17.75
CA GLY A 122 -22.51 10.58 -17.65
C GLY A 122 -21.05 10.41 -17.25
N ARG A 123 -20.51 11.29 -16.40
CA ARG A 123 -19.15 11.19 -15.88
C ARG A 123 -19.11 10.36 -14.62
N ALA A 124 -18.09 9.50 -14.48
CA ALA A 124 -17.85 8.78 -13.23
C ALA A 124 -17.07 9.64 -12.23
N MET A 125 -17.17 9.31 -10.94
CA MET A 125 -16.42 9.98 -9.90
C MET A 125 -15.72 8.96 -9.00
N ARG A 126 -14.43 9.18 -8.71
CA ARG A 126 -13.74 8.43 -7.68
C ARG A 126 -13.56 9.28 -6.43
N ILE A 127 -14.15 8.82 -5.34
CA ILE A 127 -13.95 9.35 -4.00
C ILE A 127 -12.70 8.65 -3.42
N GLY A 128 -11.60 9.41 -3.32
CA GLY A 128 -10.30 8.83 -3.03
C GLY A 128 -9.68 9.40 -1.77
N SER A 129 -9.96 8.78 -0.61
CA SER A 129 -9.34 9.12 0.67
C SER A 129 -7.90 8.61 0.74
N ASN A 130 -7.02 9.44 1.29
CA ASN A 130 -5.63 9.09 1.58
C ASN A 130 -5.36 9.28 3.07
N HIS A 131 -4.73 8.30 3.71
CA HIS A 131 -4.20 8.43 5.06
C HIS A 131 -3.24 9.62 5.13
N GLY A 132 -3.30 10.39 6.21
CA GLY A 132 -2.55 11.63 6.36
C GLY A 132 -3.12 12.85 5.63
N SER A 133 -4.11 12.67 4.73
CA SER A 133 -4.74 13.76 3.97
C SER A 133 -6.23 13.92 4.29
N LEU A 134 -6.63 13.65 5.53
CA LEU A 134 -8.00 13.85 6.00
C LEU A 134 -8.23 15.32 6.39
N SER A 135 -9.48 15.80 6.34
CA SER A 135 -9.84 17.15 6.80
C SER A 135 -9.69 17.29 8.32
N ASP A 136 -9.47 18.53 8.80
CA ASP A 136 -9.34 18.78 10.24
C ASP A 136 -10.59 18.33 11.02
N ARG A 137 -11.78 18.46 10.43
CA ARG A 137 -13.05 17.98 10.98
C ARG A 137 -13.03 16.47 11.22
N ILE A 138 -12.60 15.69 10.24
CA ILE A 138 -12.48 14.23 10.35
C ILE A 138 -11.36 13.85 11.32
N LEU A 139 -10.20 14.50 11.23
CA LEU A 139 -9.07 14.23 12.12
C LEU A 139 -9.43 14.44 13.60
N ASN A 140 -10.17 15.50 13.91
CA ASN A 140 -10.55 15.80 15.30
C ASN A 140 -11.62 14.84 15.83
N ARG A 141 -12.50 14.29 14.97
CA ARG A 141 -13.59 13.39 15.40
C ARG A 141 -13.20 11.91 15.39
N PHE A 142 -12.47 11.47 14.36
CA PHE A 142 -12.16 10.06 14.12
C PHE A 142 -10.65 9.75 14.16
N GLY A 143 -9.80 10.78 14.18
CA GLY A 143 -8.35 10.62 14.05
C GLY A 143 -7.89 10.32 12.62
N ASP A 144 -6.56 10.19 12.46
CA ASP A 144 -5.96 9.69 11.21
C ASP A 144 -5.94 8.16 11.23
N THR A 145 -7.09 7.57 11.03
CA THR A 145 -7.38 6.15 11.23
C THR A 145 -8.11 5.56 10.03
N PRO A 146 -8.17 4.23 9.88
CA PRO A 146 -9.04 3.58 8.91
C PRO A 146 -10.49 4.06 8.97
N GLU A 147 -11.04 4.25 10.17
CA GLU A 147 -12.39 4.76 10.39
C GLU A 147 -12.56 6.19 9.84
N GLY A 148 -11.62 7.09 10.15
CA GLY A 148 -11.64 8.46 9.61
C GLY A 148 -11.56 8.48 8.08
N MET A 149 -10.77 7.58 7.48
CA MET A 149 -10.71 7.45 6.01
C MET A 149 -12.05 7.03 5.42
N VAL A 150 -12.73 6.06 6.01
CA VAL A 150 -14.01 5.53 5.54
C VAL A 150 -15.12 6.56 5.71
N GLU A 151 -15.28 7.14 6.90
CA GLU A 151 -16.32 8.15 7.16
C GLU A 151 -16.15 9.37 6.24
N SER A 152 -14.93 9.83 6.01
CA SER A 152 -14.62 10.89 5.06
C SER A 152 -15.15 10.61 3.64
N ALA A 153 -15.11 9.36 3.19
CA ALA A 153 -15.62 8.98 1.87
C ALA A 153 -17.14 8.74 1.86
N ILE A 154 -17.69 8.15 2.91
CA ILE A 154 -19.13 7.86 3.03
C ILE A 154 -19.95 9.15 3.06
N GLU A 155 -19.48 10.21 3.72
CA GLU A 155 -20.16 11.51 3.74
C GLU A 155 -20.33 12.09 2.32
N PHE A 156 -19.28 12.05 1.49
CA PHE A 156 -19.37 12.48 0.08
C PHE A 156 -20.30 11.58 -0.74
N ALA A 157 -20.22 10.27 -0.52
CA ALA A 157 -21.07 9.31 -1.21
C ALA A 157 -22.55 9.50 -0.86
N GLN A 158 -22.87 9.78 0.40
CA GLN A 158 -24.24 10.05 0.84
C GLN A 158 -24.82 11.29 0.12
N ILE A 159 -24.03 12.37 0.00
CA ILE A 159 -24.46 13.56 -0.74
C ILE A 159 -24.73 13.23 -2.21
N ALA A 160 -23.85 12.44 -2.83
CA ALA A 160 -24.02 12.03 -4.22
C ALA A 160 -25.29 11.17 -4.42
N ARG A 161 -25.53 10.22 -3.52
CA ARG A 161 -26.74 9.37 -3.53
C ARG A 161 -28.03 10.16 -3.32
N ASP A 162 -28.04 11.11 -2.40
CA ASP A 162 -29.19 12.01 -2.17
C ASP A 162 -29.57 12.80 -3.42
N LEU A 163 -28.62 12.97 -4.35
CA LEU A 163 -28.82 13.60 -5.65
C LEU A 163 -29.04 12.59 -6.79
N ASP A 164 -29.35 11.32 -6.47
CA ASP A 164 -29.54 10.24 -7.45
C ASP A 164 -28.36 10.05 -8.40
N TYR A 165 -27.12 10.09 -7.84
CA TYR A 165 -25.88 9.85 -8.60
C TYR A 165 -25.12 8.66 -8.03
N HIS A 166 -24.94 7.62 -8.89
CA HIS A 166 -24.41 6.31 -8.51
C HIS A 166 -23.15 5.90 -9.26
N SER A 167 -22.61 6.72 -10.16
CA SER A 167 -21.37 6.41 -10.91
C SER A 167 -20.13 6.68 -10.05
N LEU A 168 -20.06 6.01 -8.89
CA LEU A 168 -19.03 6.18 -7.87
C LEU A 168 -18.01 5.05 -7.89
N VAL A 169 -16.78 5.36 -7.52
CA VAL A 169 -15.67 4.42 -7.23
C VAL A 169 -15.00 4.86 -5.94
N PHE A 170 -14.59 3.95 -5.07
CA PHE A 170 -13.89 4.28 -3.82
C PHE A 170 -12.41 3.90 -3.86
N SER A 171 -11.59 4.62 -3.10
CA SER A 171 -10.23 4.19 -2.78
C SER A 171 -9.78 4.70 -1.42
N MET A 172 -9.13 3.82 -0.62
CA MET A 172 -8.61 4.05 0.74
C MET A 172 -7.09 3.83 0.75
N LYS A 173 -6.32 4.82 0.30
CA LYS A 173 -4.88 4.65 0.09
C LYS A 173 -4.07 5.05 1.32
N ALA A 174 -3.08 4.24 1.66
CA ALA A 174 -2.07 4.55 2.65
C ALA A 174 -0.70 4.04 2.20
N SER A 175 0.38 4.61 2.74
CA SER A 175 1.75 4.12 2.59
C SER A 175 2.03 2.96 3.55
N ASN A 176 1.34 2.92 4.69
CA ASN A 176 1.33 1.79 5.61
C ASN A 176 0.33 0.73 5.13
N VAL A 177 0.82 -0.44 4.75
CA VAL A 177 0.00 -1.52 4.16
C VAL A 177 -1.04 -2.06 5.13
N LYS A 178 -0.76 -2.11 6.45
CA LYS A 178 -1.72 -2.57 7.46
C LYS A 178 -2.90 -1.61 7.61
N VAL A 179 -2.62 -0.31 7.63
CA VAL A 179 -3.66 0.74 7.64
C VAL A 179 -4.49 0.67 6.36
N MET A 180 -3.84 0.50 5.21
CA MET A 180 -4.52 0.36 3.93
C MET A 180 -5.48 -0.83 3.92
N VAL A 181 -4.99 -2.03 4.28
CA VAL A 181 -5.80 -3.26 4.28
C VAL A 181 -7.00 -3.11 5.22
N ALA A 182 -6.78 -2.63 6.44
CA ALA A 182 -7.85 -2.40 7.41
C ALA A 182 -8.89 -1.39 6.89
N ALA A 183 -8.46 -0.28 6.25
CA ALA A 183 -9.37 0.74 5.74
C ALA A 183 -10.27 0.22 4.59
N TYR A 184 -9.73 -0.59 3.68
CA TYR A 184 -10.55 -1.18 2.61
C TYR A 184 -11.53 -2.24 3.14
N ARG A 185 -11.10 -3.10 4.06
CA ARG A 185 -11.98 -4.08 4.71
C ARG A 185 -13.12 -3.38 5.46
N LEU A 186 -12.79 -2.34 6.22
CA LEU A 186 -13.78 -1.52 6.93
C LEU A 186 -14.75 -0.80 5.97
N LEU A 187 -14.26 -0.32 4.82
CA LEU A 187 -15.11 0.27 3.79
C LEU A 187 -16.15 -0.74 3.29
N VAL A 188 -15.73 -1.97 2.98
CA VAL A 188 -16.62 -3.04 2.50
C VAL A 188 -17.66 -3.39 3.57
N GLU A 189 -17.23 -3.55 4.82
CA GLU A 189 -18.17 -3.81 5.93
C GLU A 189 -19.18 -2.67 6.08
N ARG A 190 -18.70 -1.43 6.04
CA ARG A 190 -19.55 -0.24 6.15
C ARG A 190 -20.57 -0.14 5.01
N MET A 191 -20.14 -0.41 3.77
CA MET A 191 -21.02 -0.44 2.61
C MET A 191 -22.08 -1.56 2.74
N ASN A 192 -21.66 -2.75 3.17
CA ASN A 192 -22.60 -3.87 3.40
C ASN A 192 -23.65 -3.52 4.47
N ALA A 193 -23.25 -2.87 5.55
CA ALA A 193 -24.15 -2.44 6.62
C ALA A 193 -25.15 -1.35 6.16
N LEU A 194 -24.78 -0.54 5.17
CA LEU A 194 -25.65 0.49 4.58
C LEU A 194 -26.67 -0.09 3.59
N GLY A 195 -26.43 -1.27 3.04
CA GLY A 195 -27.36 -1.99 2.20
C GLY A 195 -26.78 -2.47 0.86
N PRO A 196 -27.48 -3.38 0.15
CA PRO A 196 -26.96 -4.03 -1.06
C PRO A 196 -26.74 -3.05 -2.24
N ASP A 197 -27.40 -1.92 -2.24
CA ASP A 197 -27.26 -0.86 -3.24
C ASP A 197 -26.06 0.06 -3.00
N TRP A 198 -25.27 -0.21 -1.94
CA TRP A 198 -23.98 0.42 -1.68
C TRP A 198 -22.78 -0.36 -2.26
N ASN A 199 -22.99 -1.39 -3.03
CA ASN A 199 -21.95 -2.18 -3.65
C ASN A 199 -21.27 -1.43 -4.82
N TYR A 200 -20.39 -0.50 -4.48
CA TYR A 200 -19.65 0.32 -5.44
C TYR A 200 -18.26 -0.27 -5.73
N PRO A 201 -17.75 -0.09 -6.98
CA PRO A 201 -16.41 -0.52 -7.34
C PRO A 201 -15.31 0.10 -6.46
N ILE A 202 -14.27 -0.68 -6.24
CA ILE A 202 -13.12 -0.33 -5.40
C ILE A 202 -11.84 -0.26 -6.23
N HIS A 203 -11.11 0.86 -6.10
CA HIS A 203 -9.82 1.06 -6.75
C HIS A 203 -8.68 0.89 -5.75
N LEU A 204 -7.89 -0.16 -5.89
CA LEU A 204 -6.78 -0.48 -5.00
C LEU A 204 -5.50 0.30 -5.33
N GLY A 205 -4.66 0.50 -4.33
CA GLY A 205 -3.30 1.01 -4.52
C GLY A 205 -2.63 1.40 -3.21
N VAL A 206 -1.38 1.00 -3.05
CA VAL A 206 -0.49 1.54 -2.02
C VAL A 206 0.01 2.89 -2.51
N THR A 207 -0.02 3.93 -1.66
CA THR A 207 0.55 5.22 -2.01
C THR A 207 2.02 5.28 -1.54
N GLU A 208 2.85 6.01 -2.27
CA GLU A 208 4.26 6.25 -1.95
C GLU A 208 5.06 4.96 -1.64
N ALA A 209 4.82 3.91 -2.42
CA ALA A 209 5.42 2.59 -2.20
C ALA A 209 6.96 2.58 -2.37
N GLY A 210 7.51 3.57 -3.05
CA GLY A 210 8.93 3.64 -3.40
C GLY A 210 9.23 3.02 -4.76
N GLY A 211 10.50 2.79 -5.06
CA GLY A 211 10.96 2.21 -6.33
C GLY A 211 11.64 0.85 -6.15
N GLY A 212 12.02 0.24 -7.26
CA GLY A 212 12.72 -1.03 -7.30
C GLY A 212 11.90 -2.18 -6.71
N GLU A 213 12.59 -3.12 -6.10
CA GLU A 213 11.98 -4.29 -5.46
C GLU A 213 11.11 -3.91 -4.26
N ASP A 214 11.54 -2.94 -3.44
CA ASP A 214 10.79 -2.51 -2.25
C ASP A 214 9.38 -2.01 -2.60
N GLY A 215 9.26 -1.19 -3.65
CA GLY A 215 7.96 -0.68 -4.11
C GLY A 215 7.05 -1.79 -4.64
N ARG A 216 7.63 -2.76 -5.34
CA ARG A 216 6.92 -3.93 -5.86
C ARG A 216 6.43 -4.84 -4.73
N ILE A 217 7.29 -5.15 -3.76
CA ILE A 217 6.95 -5.95 -2.57
C ILE A 217 5.85 -5.24 -1.77
N LYS A 218 6.01 -3.95 -1.47
CA LYS A 218 5.01 -3.19 -0.71
C LYS A 218 3.64 -3.15 -1.43
N SER A 219 3.66 -3.00 -2.77
CA SER A 219 2.44 -3.06 -3.58
C SER A 219 1.82 -4.45 -3.59
N ALA A 220 2.64 -5.52 -3.68
CA ALA A 220 2.17 -6.89 -3.65
C ALA A 220 1.56 -7.27 -2.30
N VAL A 221 2.15 -6.82 -1.19
CA VAL A 221 1.55 -6.98 0.14
C VAL A 221 0.18 -6.29 0.22
N GLY A 222 0.11 -4.98 -0.04
CA GLY A 222 -1.12 -4.22 0.18
C GLY A 222 -2.24 -4.58 -0.80
N ILE A 223 -1.95 -4.58 -2.10
CA ILE A 223 -2.94 -4.91 -3.16
C ILE A 223 -3.26 -6.40 -3.12
N GLY A 224 -2.25 -7.25 -3.01
CA GLY A 224 -2.41 -8.71 -3.01
C GLY A 224 -3.24 -9.22 -1.84
N SER A 225 -3.09 -8.66 -0.63
CA SER A 225 -3.95 -8.99 0.52
C SER A 225 -5.42 -8.79 0.22
N LEU A 226 -5.76 -7.63 -0.36
CA LEU A 226 -7.15 -7.30 -0.67
C LEU A 226 -7.72 -8.12 -1.83
N LEU A 227 -6.93 -8.36 -2.88
CA LEU A 227 -7.34 -9.25 -3.97
C LEU A 227 -7.57 -10.69 -3.46
N THR A 228 -6.78 -11.15 -2.51
CA THR A 228 -6.97 -12.46 -1.86
C THR A 228 -8.28 -12.51 -1.05
N ASP A 229 -8.70 -11.37 -0.49
CA ASP A 229 -10.00 -11.22 0.20
C ASP A 229 -11.18 -11.03 -0.78
N GLY A 230 -10.94 -11.03 -2.10
CA GLY A 230 -11.96 -10.77 -3.12
C GLY A 230 -12.34 -9.28 -3.25
N ILE A 231 -11.50 -8.37 -2.72
CA ILE A 231 -11.73 -6.92 -2.74
C ILE A 231 -10.89 -6.26 -3.84
N GLY A 232 -11.54 -5.54 -4.75
CA GLY A 232 -10.88 -4.70 -5.76
C GLY A 232 -11.34 -4.98 -7.17
N ASP A 233 -11.67 -3.90 -7.89
CA ASP A 233 -12.17 -3.93 -9.28
C ASP A 233 -11.16 -3.31 -10.25
N THR A 234 -10.41 -2.32 -9.79
CA THR A 234 -9.30 -1.71 -10.49
C THR A 234 -8.13 -1.49 -9.55
N LEU A 235 -6.91 -1.40 -10.08
CA LEU A 235 -5.74 -1.16 -9.26
C LEU A 235 -4.73 -0.20 -9.90
N ARG A 236 -3.88 0.39 -9.08
CA ARG A 236 -2.68 1.10 -9.53
C ARG A 236 -1.50 0.74 -8.63
N VAL A 237 -0.45 0.25 -9.26
CA VAL A 237 0.89 0.22 -8.65
C VAL A 237 1.48 1.63 -8.72
N SER A 238 2.16 2.09 -7.67
CA SER A 238 2.78 3.41 -7.59
C SER A 238 4.26 3.27 -7.30
N LEU A 239 5.09 3.41 -8.34
CA LEU A 239 6.55 3.27 -8.23
C LEU A 239 7.25 4.61 -8.47
N THR A 240 8.37 4.83 -7.75
CA THR A 240 9.29 5.95 -8.02
C THR A 240 10.16 5.61 -9.23
N GLU A 241 9.50 5.35 -10.36
CA GLU A 241 10.07 4.93 -11.65
C GLU A 241 9.22 5.54 -12.78
N ASP A 242 9.61 5.30 -14.03
CA ASP A 242 8.80 5.69 -15.18
C ASP A 242 7.45 4.98 -15.15
N ALA A 243 6.36 5.70 -15.41
CA ALA A 243 5.00 5.21 -15.24
C ALA A 243 4.69 3.93 -16.07
N VAL A 244 5.35 3.73 -17.19
CA VAL A 244 5.20 2.54 -18.04
C VAL A 244 5.62 1.25 -17.31
N ARG A 245 6.53 1.33 -16.35
CA ARG A 245 6.98 0.18 -15.55
C ARG A 245 5.96 -0.27 -14.51
N GLU A 246 4.97 0.56 -14.18
CA GLU A 246 3.87 0.20 -13.27
C GLU A 246 2.94 -0.86 -13.91
N VAL A 247 2.74 -0.80 -15.24
CA VAL A 247 1.75 -1.61 -15.97
C VAL A 247 2.01 -3.12 -15.88
N PRO A 248 3.22 -3.63 -16.20
CA PRO A 248 3.49 -5.07 -16.09
C PRO A 248 3.33 -5.60 -14.67
N VAL A 249 3.73 -4.82 -13.67
CA VAL A 249 3.59 -5.21 -12.25
C VAL A 249 2.12 -5.29 -11.86
N ALA A 250 1.29 -4.33 -12.33
CA ALA A 250 -0.15 -4.33 -12.09
C ALA A 250 -0.82 -5.60 -12.64
N TYR A 251 -0.48 -5.98 -13.88
CA TYR A 251 -1.00 -7.22 -14.48
C TYR A 251 -0.56 -8.48 -13.73
N ARG A 252 0.71 -8.59 -13.33
CA ARG A 252 1.19 -9.74 -12.54
C ARG A 252 0.48 -9.87 -11.21
N LEU A 253 0.12 -8.75 -10.58
CA LEU A 253 -0.64 -8.78 -9.33
C LEU A 253 -2.10 -9.18 -9.53
N SER A 254 -2.73 -8.79 -10.65
CA SER A 254 -4.14 -9.09 -10.92
C SER A 254 -4.38 -10.44 -11.59
N ASN A 255 -3.45 -10.92 -12.44
CA ASN A 255 -3.63 -12.13 -13.23
C ASN A 255 -4.03 -13.37 -12.43
N PRO A 256 -3.49 -13.64 -11.22
CA PRO A 256 -3.89 -14.81 -10.42
C PRO A 256 -5.37 -14.80 -10.01
N PHE A 257 -6.04 -13.64 -10.06
CA PHE A 257 -7.41 -13.44 -9.64
C PHE A 257 -8.38 -13.24 -10.81
N GLN A 258 -7.87 -13.25 -12.06
CA GLN A 258 -8.73 -13.18 -13.23
C GLN A 258 -9.56 -14.47 -13.35
N PRO A 259 -10.82 -14.38 -13.81
CA PRO A 259 -11.63 -15.56 -14.08
C PRO A 259 -10.88 -16.45 -15.07
N SER A 260 -10.37 -17.59 -14.60
CA SER A 260 -9.89 -18.65 -15.50
C SER A 260 -11.07 -19.55 -15.83
N GLU A 261 -10.99 -20.30 -16.94
CA GLU A 261 -11.89 -21.42 -17.24
C GLU A 261 -11.67 -22.57 -16.22
N ARG A 262 -11.61 -22.23 -14.92
CA ARG A 262 -11.54 -23.20 -13.84
C ARG A 262 -12.88 -23.94 -13.78
N SER A 263 -12.79 -25.25 -13.72
CA SER A 263 -13.93 -26.16 -13.53
C SER A 263 -14.91 -25.59 -12.50
N ASP A 264 -16.20 -25.66 -12.82
CA ASP A 264 -17.35 -25.21 -12.03
C ASP A 264 -17.58 -25.97 -10.70
N ASP A 265 -16.60 -26.67 -10.17
CA ASP A 265 -16.67 -27.24 -8.84
C ASP A 265 -16.08 -26.23 -7.83
N PRO A 266 -16.93 -25.42 -7.17
CA PRO A 266 -16.48 -24.67 -6.02
C PRO A 266 -16.11 -25.71 -4.95
N VAL A 267 -14.82 -25.90 -4.70
CA VAL A 267 -14.38 -26.60 -3.49
C VAL A 267 -14.86 -25.71 -2.35
N SER A 268 -16.04 -26.06 -1.83
CA SER A 268 -16.62 -25.42 -0.65
C SER A 268 -15.74 -25.79 0.54
N PHE A 269 -14.78 -24.91 0.83
CA PHE A 269 -14.10 -24.97 2.12
C PHE A 269 -15.02 -24.33 3.16
N PRO A 270 -15.14 -24.88 4.37
CA PRO A 270 -15.82 -24.20 5.46
C PRO A 270 -15.10 -22.86 5.70
N GLU A 271 -15.82 -21.76 5.73
CA GLU A 271 -15.25 -20.47 6.15
C GLU A 271 -14.68 -20.64 7.56
N PRO A 272 -13.37 -20.45 7.76
CA PRO A 272 -12.80 -20.55 9.08
C PRO A 272 -13.35 -19.40 9.94
N GLU A 273 -13.71 -19.70 11.16
CA GLU A 273 -13.87 -18.66 12.17
C GLU A 273 -12.55 -17.90 12.26
N LEU A 274 -12.58 -16.55 12.01
CA LEU A 274 -11.36 -15.78 11.96
C LEU A 274 -10.71 -15.73 13.34
N SER A 275 -9.43 -16.08 13.42
CA SER A 275 -8.63 -15.98 14.65
C SER A 275 -8.07 -14.58 14.90
N TYR A 276 -8.43 -13.60 14.06
CA TYR A 276 -7.97 -12.22 14.09
C TYR A 276 -9.10 -11.25 13.76
N ASP A 277 -8.93 -9.99 14.17
CA ASP A 277 -9.84 -8.92 13.76
C ASP A 277 -9.43 -8.40 12.37
N PRO A 278 -10.22 -8.61 11.31
CA PRO A 278 -9.87 -8.19 9.96
C PRO A 278 -9.82 -6.66 9.80
N LEU A 279 -10.43 -5.91 10.71
CA LEU A 279 -10.56 -4.45 10.65
C LEU A 279 -9.50 -3.73 11.48
N LYS A 280 -8.84 -4.45 12.40
CA LYS A 280 -7.85 -3.87 13.31
C LYS A 280 -6.67 -4.80 13.48
N PHE A 281 -5.49 -4.35 13.03
CA PHE A 281 -4.27 -5.13 13.20
C PHE A 281 -4.00 -5.45 14.69
N SER A 282 -3.85 -6.73 14.97
CA SER A 282 -3.38 -7.26 16.25
C SER A 282 -2.48 -8.47 15.98
N LYS A 283 -1.24 -8.44 16.49
CA LYS A 283 -0.37 -9.62 16.38
C LYS A 283 -0.95 -10.77 17.22
N ARG A 284 -1.07 -11.97 16.63
CA ARG A 284 -1.43 -13.19 17.34
C ARG A 284 -0.45 -13.43 18.49
N GLN A 285 -0.96 -13.65 19.67
CA GLN A 285 -0.18 -13.81 20.90
C GLN A 285 0.26 -15.26 21.05
N GLY A 286 1.35 -15.65 20.34
CA GLY A 286 1.97 -16.96 20.49
C GLY A 286 2.67 -17.15 21.83
N GLY A 287 2.94 -18.39 22.22
CA GLY A 287 3.83 -18.71 23.34
C GLY A 287 5.29 -18.33 23.03
N LEU A 288 6.19 -18.69 23.94
CA LEU A 288 7.64 -18.56 23.74
C LEU A 288 8.24 -19.95 23.48
N ALA A 289 8.89 -20.13 22.34
CA ALA A 289 9.68 -21.32 22.05
C ALA A 289 11.16 -20.98 21.86
N MET A 290 12.01 -21.97 22.07
CA MET A 290 13.46 -21.86 21.90
C MET A 290 13.92 -22.85 20.83
N CYS A 291 14.43 -22.37 19.72
CA CYS A 291 14.99 -23.19 18.64
C CYS A 291 16.48 -22.89 18.47
N TYR A 292 17.35 -23.84 18.77
CA TYR A 292 18.81 -23.72 18.65
C TYR A 292 19.39 -22.39 19.21
N GLY A 293 18.89 -21.98 20.39
CA GLY A 293 19.35 -20.75 21.05
C GLY A 293 18.68 -19.47 20.57
N VAL A 294 17.79 -19.55 19.59
CA VAL A 294 17.00 -18.41 19.07
C VAL A 294 15.60 -18.46 19.68
N ARG A 295 15.15 -17.34 20.24
CA ARG A 295 13.78 -17.19 20.77
C ARG A 295 12.82 -16.85 19.66
N LEU A 296 11.65 -17.55 19.65
CA LEU A 296 10.53 -17.32 18.72
C LEU A 296 9.25 -17.04 19.50
N GLY A 297 8.32 -16.34 18.87
CA GLY A 297 6.99 -16.06 19.43
C GLY A 297 6.98 -14.90 20.41
N TRP A 298 5.89 -14.76 21.19
CA TRP A 298 5.68 -13.64 22.11
C TRP A 298 6.01 -12.28 21.45
N GLU A 299 6.79 -11.45 22.11
CA GLU A 299 7.28 -10.16 21.57
C GLU A 299 8.56 -10.28 20.72
N GLN A 300 8.99 -11.50 20.41
CA GLN A 300 10.20 -11.69 19.61
C GLN A 300 9.97 -11.22 18.17
N PRO A 301 11.03 -10.72 17.48
CA PRO A 301 10.95 -10.41 16.06
C PRO A 301 10.62 -11.68 15.26
N VAL A 302 9.83 -11.55 14.22
CA VAL A 302 9.60 -12.63 13.26
C VAL A 302 10.93 -13.02 12.63
N ARG A 303 11.22 -14.33 12.61
CA ARG A 303 12.50 -14.88 12.13
C ARG A 303 12.44 -15.23 10.66
N VAL A 304 13.58 -15.14 9.99
CA VAL A 304 13.75 -15.61 8.61
C VAL A 304 14.52 -16.91 8.62
N ALA A 305 13.96 -17.93 7.97
CA ALA A 305 14.58 -19.22 7.79
C ALA A 305 14.82 -19.52 6.30
N VAL A 306 15.81 -20.36 6.04
CA VAL A 306 16.12 -20.91 4.72
C VAL A 306 16.34 -22.41 4.83
N PRO A 307 16.30 -23.19 3.72
CA PRO A 307 16.66 -24.62 3.75
C PRO A 307 18.07 -24.87 4.32
N ASP A 308 18.30 -26.02 4.94
CA ASP A 308 19.57 -26.35 5.64
C ASP A 308 20.81 -26.14 4.79
N ALA A 309 20.83 -26.67 3.57
CA ALA A 309 21.98 -26.53 2.66
C ALA A 309 22.28 -25.04 2.37
N GLY A 310 21.26 -24.23 2.18
CA GLY A 310 21.39 -22.78 1.97
C GLY A 310 21.92 -22.08 3.22
N PHE A 311 21.40 -22.42 4.40
CA PHE A 311 21.84 -21.82 5.66
C PHE A 311 23.35 -22.00 5.89
N TYR A 312 23.86 -23.22 5.68
CA TYR A 312 25.29 -23.49 5.84
C TYR A 312 26.15 -22.82 4.77
N ALA A 313 25.67 -22.72 3.53
CA ALA A 313 26.37 -22.00 2.46
C ALA A 313 26.52 -20.52 2.79
N LEU A 314 25.48 -19.88 3.34
CA LEU A 314 25.46 -18.47 3.69
C LEU A 314 26.36 -18.11 4.89
N GLN A 315 26.82 -19.07 5.70
CA GLN A 315 27.71 -18.77 6.83
C GLN A 315 29.01 -18.08 6.38
N THR A 316 29.47 -18.35 5.17
CA THR A 316 30.66 -17.69 4.58
C THR A 316 30.40 -16.26 4.12
N GLU A 317 29.13 -15.87 3.96
CA GLU A 317 28.69 -14.54 3.51
C GLU A 317 28.13 -13.67 4.65
N ARG A 318 28.22 -14.14 5.89
CA ARG A 318 27.62 -13.51 7.06
C ARG A 318 27.91 -12.01 7.18
N GLU A 319 29.16 -11.61 6.94
CA GLU A 319 29.59 -10.22 7.01
C GLU A 319 28.94 -9.38 5.91
N ALA A 320 28.86 -9.90 4.69
CA ALA A 320 28.24 -9.21 3.55
C ALA A 320 26.72 -9.11 3.67
N MET A 321 26.07 -10.08 4.31
CA MET A 321 24.63 -10.09 4.51
C MET A 321 24.18 -9.24 5.70
N GLY A 322 25.04 -9.02 6.68
CA GLY A 322 24.74 -8.19 7.85
C GLY A 322 23.44 -8.58 8.57
N ASP A 323 22.57 -7.60 8.76
CA ASP A 323 21.27 -7.79 9.45
C ASP A 323 20.24 -8.63 8.64
N MET A 324 20.54 -8.96 7.39
CA MET A 324 19.69 -9.82 6.53
C MET A 324 20.19 -11.28 6.45
N MET A 325 21.09 -11.67 7.36
CA MET A 325 21.48 -13.07 7.53
C MET A 325 20.32 -13.86 8.17
N PRO A 326 19.89 -15.02 7.58
CA PRO A 326 18.85 -15.84 8.19
C PRO A 326 19.31 -16.35 9.56
N GLU A 327 18.39 -16.37 10.53
CA GLU A 327 18.74 -16.77 11.89
C GLU A 327 18.73 -18.28 12.10
N LEU A 328 17.96 -19.00 11.31
CA LEU A 328 17.72 -20.44 11.48
C LEU A 328 17.64 -21.14 10.12
N SER A 329 17.98 -22.41 10.10
CA SER A 329 17.64 -23.30 9.00
C SER A 329 16.28 -23.99 9.25
N LEU A 330 15.68 -24.55 8.19
CA LEU A 330 14.42 -25.27 8.30
C LEU A 330 14.52 -26.47 9.28
N GLY A 331 15.59 -27.25 9.22
CA GLY A 331 15.81 -28.37 10.14
C GLY A 331 16.01 -27.93 11.59
N GLN A 332 16.58 -26.73 11.82
CA GLN A 332 16.72 -26.19 13.17
C GLN A 332 15.40 -25.70 13.75
N LEU A 333 14.42 -25.33 12.91
CA LEU A 333 13.11 -24.90 13.36
C LEU A 333 12.28 -26.07 13.93
N ASP A 334 12.50 -27.29 13.43
CA ASP A 334 11.75 -28.51 13.83
C ASP A 334 10.23 -28.28 13.83
N ALA A 335 9.72 -27.67 12.75
CA ALA A 335 8.32 -27.29 12.65
C ALA A 335 7.43 -28.52 12.37
N ILE A 336 6.34 -28.62 13.14
CA ILE A 336 5.35 -29.69 12.96
C ILE A 336 4.52 -29.39 11.72
N GLU A 337 4.57 -30.24 10.71
CA GLU A 337 3.80 -30.09 9.49
C GLU A 337 2.41 -30.73 9.58
N VAL A 338 1.34 -29.94 9.34
CA VAL A 338 -0.04 -30.39 9.42
C VAL A 338 -0.85 -30.04 8.17
N ASP A 339 -1.87 -30.82 7.84
CA ASP A 339 -2.97 -30.39 6.99
C ASP A 339 -4.03 -29.72 7.90
N PRO A 340 -4.27 -28.41 7.76
CA PRO A 340 -5.18 -27.71 8.66
C PRO A 340 -6.64 -28.15 8.54
N ARG A 341 -6.99 -29.01 7.56
CA ARG A 341 -8.33 -29.61 7.41
C ARG A 341 -8.46 -30.93 8.19
N CYS A 342 -7.34 -31.55 8.55
CA CYS A 342 -7.30 -32.91 9.09
C CYS A 342 -7.25 -32.89 10.63
N ASP A 343 -8.31 -33.33 11.29
CA ASP A 343 -8.37 -33.40 12.75
C ASP A 343 -7.26 -34.31 13.32
N ALA A 344 -6.92 -35.43 12.64
CA ALA A 344 -5.89 -36.33 13.07
C ALA A 344 -4.47 -35.70 13.09
N ASP A 345 -4.22 -34.70 12.28
CA ASP A 345 -2.98 -33.92 12.30
C ASP A 345 -2.97 -32.87 13.43
N LEU A 346 -4.16 -32.35 13.82
CA LEU A 346 -4.29 -31.26 14.78
C LEU A 346 -4.44 -31.76 16.23
N GLU A 347 -5.11 -32.91 16.46
CA GLU A 347 -5.32 -33.47 17.80
C GLU A 347 -4.02 -33.65 18.61
N PRO A 348 -2.90 -34.17 18.04
CA PRO A 348 -1.65 -34.30 18.78
C PRO A 348 -1.08 -32.99 19.32
N LEU A 349 -1.39 -31.83 18.65
CA LEU A 349 -0.92 -30.52 19.08
C LEU A 349 -1.51 -30.11 20.44
N LYS A 350 -2.74 -30.52 20.75
CA LYS A 350 -3.42 -30.25 22.01
C LYS A 350 -2.77 -30.89 23.22
N GLU A 351 -2.11 -32.03 22.99
CA GLU A 351 -1.44 -32.83 24.04
C GLU A 351 -0.02 -32.34 24.33
N LEU A 352 0.55 -31.47 23.50
CA LEU A 352 1.90 -30.95 23.71
C LEU A 352 1.93 -30.05 24.95
N ALA A 353 2.87 -30.28 25.84
CA ALA A 353 3.02 -29.49 27.06
C ALA A 353 3.56 -28.09 26.77
N GLU A 354 4.44 -27.96 25.79
CA GLU A 354 5.16 -26.72 25.46
C GLU A 354 4.67 -26.12 24.13
N PRO A 355 4.75 -24.77 23.97
CA PRO A 355 4.53 -24.14 22.69
C PRO A 355 5.44 -24.71 21.60
N SER A 356 4.88 -25.08 20.47
CA SER A 356 5.61 -25.67 19.33
C SER A 356 5.40 -24.85 18.08
N LEU A 357 6.38 -24.84 17.18
CA LEU A 357 6.26 -24.23 15.87
C LEU A 357 5.50 -25.18 14.93
N VAL A 358 4.45 -24.67 14.30
CA VAL A 358 3.57 -25.43 13.40
C VAL A 358 3.57 -24.79 12.02
N THR A 359 3.48 -25.58 10.98
CA THR A 359 3.36 -25.10 9.60
C THR A 359 2.43 -25.99 8.78
N VAL A 360 1.98 -25.48 7.65
CA VAL A 360 1.16 -26.25 6.69
C VAL A 360 2.04 -27.21 5.89
N LYS A 361 1.59 -28.45 5.69
CA LYS A 361 2.26 -29.46 4.84
C LYS A 361 2.43 -28.94 3.41
N ASN A 362 3.56 -29.28 2.79
CA ASN A 362 3.74 -29.10 1.36
C ASN A 362 2.90 -30.10 0.54
N GLY A 363 2.59 -29.73 -0.71
CA GLY A 363 1.84 -30.55 -1.65
C GLY A 363 0.31 -30.51 -1.48
N LEU A 364 -0.20 -29.65 -0.60
CA LEU A 364 -1.65 -29.47 -0.47
C LEU A 364 -2.20 -28.60 -1.60
N ALA A 365 -3.34 -29.04 -2.16
CA ALA A 365 -4.09 -28.26 -3.16
C ALA A 365 -4.94 -27.17 -2.46
N MET A 366 -4.24 -26.19 -1.87
CA MET A 366 -4.84 -25.05 -1.16
C MET A 366 -4.05 -23.78 -1.45
N GLU A 367 -4.74 -22.64 -1.48
CA GLU A 367 -4.06 -21.35 -1.51
C GLU A 367 -3.36 -21.09 -0.17
N PRO A 368 -2.09 -20.65 -0.15
CA PRO A 368 -1.32 -20.53 1.08
C PRO A 368 -1.98 -19.63 2.13
N VAL A 369 -2.50 -18.48 1.72
CA VAL A 369 -3.15 -17.53 2.67
C VAL A 369 -4.33 -18.19 3.37
N TYR A 370 -5.19 -18.87 2.61
CA TYR A 370 -6.33 -19.60 3.17
C TYR A 370 -5.87 -20.72 4.12
N ALA A 371 -4.87 -21.50 3.71
CA ALA A 371 -4.36 -22.63 4.52
C ALA A 371 -3.82 -22.16 5.88
N PHE A 372 -3.05 -21.05 5.91
CA PHE A 372 -2.50 -20.51 7.15
C PHE A 372 -3.54 -19.77 8.00
N ARG A 373 -4.53 -19.12 7.40
CA ARG A 373 -5.70 -18.57 8.14
C ARG A 373 -6.48 -19.69 8.82
N LEU A 374 -6.74 -20.79 8.10
CA LEU A 374 -7.41 -21.97 8.65
C LEU A 374 -6.56 -22.61 9.77
N LEU A 375 -5.25 -22.75 9.57
CA LEU A 375 -4.34 -23.23 10.60
C LEU A 375 -4.44 -22.38 11.87
N ALA A 376 -4.31 -21.07 11.74
CA ALA A 376 -4.35 -20.13 12.86
C ALA A 376 -5.68 -20.17 13.63
N ALA A 377 -6.80 -20.46 12.94
CA ALA A 377 -8.12 -20.59 13.55
C ALA A 377 -8.34 -21.92 14.29
N ARG A 378 -7.54 -22.95 13.97
CA ARG A 378 -7.74 -24.31 14.47
C ARG A 378 -6.74 -24.78 15.52
N ILE A 379 -5.60 -24.10 15.65
CA ILE A 379 -4.59 -24.40 16.68
C ILE A 379 -4.72 -23.46 17.86
N GLU A 380 -4.35 -23.91 19.04
CA GLU A 380 -4.32 -23.07 20.24
C GLU A 380 -3.33 -21.89 20.04
N ASP A 381 -3.67 -20.72 20.58
CA ASP A 381 -2.87 -19.50 20.42
C ASP A 381 -1.43 -19.62 20.91
N ARG A 382 -1.17 -20.50 21.89
CA ARG A 382 0.20 -20.74 22.39
C ARG A 382 1.17 -21.29 21.34
N HIS A 383 0.69 -22.01 20.30
CA HIS A 383 1.55 -22.51 19.24
C HIS A 383 1.97 -21.40 18.28
N LEU A 384 3.18 -21.51 17.75
CA LEU A 384 3.80 -20.57 16.83
C LEU A 384 3.57 -21.02 15.38
N ILE A 385 3.59 -20.09 14.45
CA ILE A 385 3.34 -20.38 13.04
C ILE A 385 4.56 -20.02 12.18
N LEU A 386 5.09 -21.01 11.44
CA LEU A 386 6.05 -20.81 10.36
C LEU A 386 5.27 -20.63 9.05
N LEU A 387 5.32 -19.44 8.49
CA LEU A 387 4.73 -19.13 7.19
C LEU A 387 5.60 -19.59 6.03
N LYS A 388 4.98 -20.09 4.98
CA LYS A 388 5.60 -20.43 3.70
C LYS A 388 4.94 -19.61 2.59
N ASP A 389 5.73 -19.15 1.63
CA ASP A 389 5.24 -18.36 0.48
C ASP A 389 4.45 -19.22 -0.52
N THR A 390 4.74 -20.51 -0.58
CA THR A 390 4.06 -21.50 -1.42
C THR A 390 3.94 -22.82 -0.69
N LEU A 391 2.93 -23.63 -1.02
CA LEU A 391 2.80 -25.01 -0.55
C LEU A 391 3.34 -26.03 -1.57
N VAL A 392 3.75 -25.59 -2.75
CA VAL A 392 4.35 -26.43 -3.79
C VAL A 392 5.68 -25.78 -4.21
N PRO A 393 6.80 -26.16 -3.58
CA PRO A 393 8.11 -25.62 -3.91
C PRO A 393 8.41 -25.73 -5.42
N GLY A 394 8.92 -24.68 -6.04
CA GLY A 394 9.21 -24.62 -7.46
C GLY A 394 8.00 -24.39 -8.38
N SER A 395 6.80 -24.19 -7.85
CA SER A 395 5.60 -23.86 -8.65
C SER A 395 5.60 -22.45 -9.21
N VAL A 396 6.41 -21.55 -8.66
CA VAL A 396 6.55 -20.15 -9.08
C VAL A 396 8.00 -19.93 -9.52
N SER A 397 8.22 -19.09 -10.52
CA SER A 397 9.57 -18.83 -11.04
C SER A 397 9.73 -17.39 -11.53
N GLY A 398 10.99 -16.93 -11.62
CA GLY A 398 11.34 -15.63 -12.19
C GLY A 398 10.76 -14.45 -11.41
N GLU A 399 10.29 -13.44 -12.11
CA GLU A 399 9.80 -12.19 -11.53
C GLU A 399 8.48 -12.33 -10.75
N ASP A 400 7.80 -13.47 -10.83
CA ASP A 400 6.58 -13.75 -10.07
C ASP A 400 6.87 -14.22 -8.64
N VAL A 401 8.08 -14.73 -8.35
CA VAL A 401 8.47 -15.20 -7.02
C VAL A 401 8.34 -14.09 -5.97
N PRO A 402 8.97 -12.90 -6.12
CA PRO A 402 8.87 -11.86 -5.10
C PRO A 402 7.44 -11.35 -4.91
N LEU A 403 6.64 -11.25 -5.98
CA LEU A 403 5.27 -10.78 -5.88
C LEU A 403 4.36 -11.81 -5.19
N THR A 404 4.53 -13.10 -5.50
CA THR A 404 3.77 -14.19 -4.88
C THR A 404 4.13 -14.35 -3.41
N ALA A 405 5.43 -14.34 -3.08
CA ALA A 405 5.88 -14.44 -1.70
C ALA A 405 5.39 -13.25 -0.87
N ALA A 406 5.51 -12.03 -1.41
CA ALA A 406 5.06 -10.81 -0.75
C ALA A 406 3.53 -10.81 -0.53
N ARG A 407 2.75 -11.24 -1.52
CA ARG A 407 1.30 -11.42 -1.39
C ARG A 407 0.97 -12.43 -0.29
N ASN A 408 1.51 -13.64 -0.37
CA ASN A 408 1.09 -14.74 0.49
C ASN A 408 1.56 -14.56 1.95
N ILE A 409 2.84 -14.31 2.17
CA ILE A 409 3.37 -14.06 3.52
C ILE A 409 2.92 -12.69 4.04
N GLY A 410 2.96 -11.66 3.18
CA GLY A 410 2.61 -10.31 3.58
C GLY A 410 1.15 -10.15 4.01
N SER A 411 0.21 -10.83 3.36
CA SER A 411 -1.21 -10.86 3.77
C SER A 411 -1.37 -11.41 5.18
N LEU A 412 -0.73 -12.53 5.49
CA LEU A 412 -0.78 -13.17 6.80
C LEU A 412 -0.13 -12.31 7.89
N LEU A 413 0.99 -11.66 7.57
CA LEU A 413 1.62 -10.70 8.49
C LEU A 413 0.75 -9.45 8.72
N CYS A 414 -0.06 -9.03 7.74
CA CYS A 414 -1.05 -7.97 7.92
C CYS A 414 -2.23 -8.42 8.79
N ASP A 415 -2.56 -9.71 8.79
CA ASP A 415 -3.55 -10.31 9.69
C ASP A 415 -2.98 -10.59 11.10
N GLY A 416 -1.68 -10.32 11.33
CA GLY A 416 -1.00 -10.58 12.59
C GLY A 416 -0.57 -12.04 12.79
N ILE A 417 -0.62 -12.86 11.76
CA ILE A 417 -0.25 -14.29 11.77
C ILE A 417 1.20 -14.45 11.34
N GLY A 418 1.99 -15.22 12.10
CA GLY A 418 3.35 -15.65 11.75
C GLY A 418 4.41 -15.22 12.76
N ASP A 419 5.27 -16.18 13.13
CA ASP A 419 6.40 -16.04 14.05
C ASP A 419 7.74 -16.30 13.36
N ALA A 420 7.72 -17.02 12.24
CA ALA A 420 8.84 -17.22 11.33
C ALA A 420 8.34 -17.27 9.89
N VAL A 421 9.22 -16.98 8.93
CA VAL A 421 8.94 -17.04 7.49
C VAL A 421 10.00 -17.87 6.77
N LEU A 422 9.56 -18.63 5.77
CA LEU A 422 10.38 -19.47 4.90
C LEU A 422 9.99 -19.21 3.45
N ILE A 423 10.93 -18.74 2.64
CA ILE A 423 10.75 -18.59 1.20
C ILE A 423 11.17 -19.88 0.51
N GLN A 424 10.23 -20.57 -0.12
CA GLN A 424 10.43 -21.83 -0.85
C GLN A 424 10.39 -21.65 -2.37
N GLY A 425 9.80 -20.56 -2.85
CA GLY A 425 9.72 -20.23 -4.28
C GLY A 425 11.04 -19.75 -4.88
N GLU A 426 11.97 -19.25 -4.06
CA GLU A 426 13.31 -18.82 -4.48
C GLU A 426 14.35 -19.90 -4.18
N SER A 427 15.08 -20.29 -5.20
CA SER A 427 16.09 -21.37 -5.09
C SER A 427 17.46 -20.87 -4.57
N ASP A 428 17.81 -19.61 -4.82
CA ASP A 428 19.00 -18.99 -4.26
C ASP A 428 18.76 -18.60 -2.79
N PRO A 429 19.47 -19.21 -1.83
CA PRO A 429 19.24 -18.97 -0.41
C PRO A 429 19.53 -17.54 0.03
N ARG A 430 20.41 -16.83 -0.67
CA ARG A 430 20.68 -15.43 -0.42
C ARG A 430 19.50 -14.53 -0.83
N LEU A 431 18.98 -14.76 -2.05
CA LEU A 431 17.79 -14.05 -2.53
C LEU A 431 16.56 -14.39 -1.70
N ALA A 432 16.39 -15.65 -1.32
CA ALA A 432 15.32 -16.10 -0.42
C ALA A 432 15.37 -15.38 0.93
N SER A 433 16.57 -15.26 1.53
CA SER A 433 16.73 -14.52 2.79
C SER A 433 16.40 -13.03 2.62
N PHE A 434 16.96 -12.38 1.61
CA PHE A 434 16.68 -10.96 1.34
C PHE A 434 15.19 -10.70 1.10
N LEU A 435 14.53 -11.56 0.34
CA LEU A 435 13.09 -11.47 0.09
C LEU A 435 12.28 -11.61 1.39
N GLY A 436 12.63 -12.57 2.25
CA GLY A 436 12.00 -12.71 3.57
C GLY A 436 12.13 -11.44 4.40
N PHE A 437 13.32 -10.86 4.52
CA PHE A 437 13.53 -9.60 5.25
C PHE A 437 12.84 -8.41 4.58
N ASN A 438 12.80 -8.33 3.25
CA ASN A 438 12.09 -7.27 2.51
C ASN A 438 10.57 -7.31 2.75
N ILE A 439 9.98 -8.50 2.83
CA ILE A 439 8.55 -8.68 3.19
C ILE A 439 8.30 -8.22 4.63
N LEU A 440 9.18 -8.59 5.58
CA LEU A 440 9.07 -8.13 6.96
C LEU A 440 9.21 -6.60 7.07
N GLN A 441 10.12 -5.99 6.30
CA GLN A 441 10.27 -4.54 6.19
C GLN A 441 9.01 -3.87 5.61
N ALA A 442 8.47 -4.39 4.49
CA ALA A 442 7.31 -3.85 3.80
C ALA A 442 6.04 -3.87 4.67
N THR A 443 5.88 -4.90 5.51
CA THR A 443 4.78 -5.02 6.47
C THR A 443 5.03 -4.24 7.77
N GLY A 444 6.20 -3.63 7.94
CA GLY A 444 6.59 -3.00 9.21
C GLY A 444 6.68 -3.98 10.38
N THR A 445 6.78 -5.28 10.12
CA THR A 445 6.88 -6.31 11.15
C THR A 445 8.28 -6.37 11.75
N ARG A 446 9.30 -6.15 10.90
CA ARG A 446 10.70 -6.05 11.31
C ARG A 446 11.47 -5.14 10.37
N LEU A 447 12.17 -4.16 10.94
CA LEU A 447 12.97 -3.20 10.19
C LEU A 447 14.44 -3.57 10.26
N THR A 448 15.10 -3.72 9.12
CA THR A 448 16.54 -4.02 9.00
C THR A 448 17.36 -2.84 8.50
N ARG A 449 16.71 -1.86 7.88
CA ARG A 449 17.29 -0.65 7.31
C ARG A 449 16.35 0.55 7.49
N ALA A 450 16.73 1.70 6.94
CA ALA A 450 15.81 2.84 6.85
C ALA A 450 14.56 2.47 6.03
N ASP A 451 13.40 3.00 6.43
CA ASP A 451 12.15 2.85 5.68
C ASP A 451 11.89 4.11 4.85
N TYR A 452 11.55 3.91 3.57
CA TYR A 452 11.33 5.01 2.64
C TYR A 452 9.88 5.08 2.20
N VAL A 453 9.32 6.29 2.33
CA VAL A 453 8.01 6.66 1.77
C VAL A 453 8.29 7.61 0.61
N SER A 454 8.31 7.10 -0.62
CA SER A 454 8.73 7.87 -1.79
C SER A 454 7.62 7.99 -2.82
N CYS A 455 7.33 9.25 -3.19
CA CYS A 455 6.32 9.61 -4.16
C CYS A 455 6.65 9.04 -5.55
N PRO A 456 5.64 8.50 -6.29
CA PRO A 456 5.86 7.91 -7.62
C PRO A 456 6.15 8.94 -8.72
N SER A 457 6.18 10.23 -8.41
CA SER A 457 6.16 11.34 -9.37
C SER A 457 4.79 11.57 -10.03
N CYS A 458 4.57 12.77 -10.48
CA CYS A 458 3.42 13.19 -11.28
C CYS A 458 3.72 14.59 -11.87
N GLY A 459 2.84 15.14 -12.69
CA GLY A 459 2.99 16.50 -13.27
C GLY A 459 3.13 17.65 -12.26
N ARG A 460 3.14 17.37 -10.96
CA ARG A 460 3.41 18.33 -9.87
C ARG A 460 4.82 18.23 -9.29
N THR A 461 5.61 17.26 -9.71
CA THR A 461 6.96 17.03 -9.18
C THR A 461 7.89 18.17 -9.57
N LEU A 462 8.63 18.72 -8.60
CA LEU A 462 9.40 19.96 -8.75
C LEU A 462 10.91 19.75 -8.95
N TYR A 463 11.36 18.49 -8.94
CA TYR A 463 12.78 18.10 -9.04
C TYR A 463 12.92 16.65 -9.53
N ASN A 464 14.12 16.21 -9.84
CA ASN A 464 14.38 14.80 -10.20
C ASN A 464 14.29 13.91 -8.97
N ILE A 465 13.09 13.35 -8.71
CA ILE A 465 12.80 12.55 -7.51
C ILE A 465 13.48 11.19 -7.53
N GLN A 466 13.66 10.58 -8.70
CA GLN A 466 14.34 9.27 -8.81
C GLN A 466 15.79 9.39 -8.39
N GLU A 467 16.51 10.39 -8.91
CA GLU A 467 17.90 10.65 -8.56
C GLU A 467 18.05 11.02 -7.08
N ALA A 468 17.19 11.91 -6.57
CA ALA A 468 17.21 12.31 -5.17
C ALA A 468 16.96 11.11 -4.23
N THR A 469 16.00 10.26 -4.56
CA THR A 469 15.70 9.04 -3.78
C THR A 469 16.91 8.09 -3.76
N ALA A 470 17.58 7.89 -4.90
CA ALA A 470 18.77 7.04 -4.97
C ALA A 470 19.93 7.59 -4.11
N ARG A 471 20.17 8.92 -4.17
CA ARG A 471 21.18 9.59 -3.34
C ARG A 471 20.87 9.51 -1.84
N ILE A 472 19.61 9.73 -1.46
CA ILE A 472 19.14 9.63 -0.06
C ILE A 472 19.35 8.20 0.44
N ARG A 473 18.89 7.19 -0.32
CA ARG A 473 19.08 5.78 0.03
C ARG A 473 20.54 5.45 0.26
N LYS A 474 21.42 5.79 -0.67
CA LYS A 474 22.87 5.55 -0.55
C LYS A 474 23.46 6.16 0.72
N ALA A 475 22.96 7.33 1.14
CA ALA A 475 23.46 8.03 2.32
C ALA A 475 22.88 7.50 3.65
N THR A 476 21.67 6.90 3.65
CA THR A 476 20.90 6.68 4.89
C THR A 476 20.39 5.24 5.08
N GLU A 477 20.64 4.32 4.14
CA GLU A 477 20.09 2.96 4.18
C GLU A 477 20.47 2.19 5.47
N HIS A 478 21.67 2.45 6.02
CA HIS A 478 22.14 1.85 7.26
C HIS A 478 21.40 2.32 8.52
N LEU A 479 20.56 3.36 8.43
CA LEU A 479 19.82 3.93 9.58
C LEU A 479 18.59 3.10 9.92
N LYS A 480 18.79 1.99 10.57
CA LYS A 480 17.73 1.05 10.94
C LYS A 480 16.61 1.73 11.75
N GLY A 481 15.39 1.58 11.26
CA GLY A 481 14.18 2.11 11.93
C GLY A 481 14.00 3.62 11.82
N VAL A 482 14.80 4.31 10.99
CA VAL A 482 14.55 5.71 10.61
C VAL A 482 13.64 5.72 9.38
N LYS A 483 12.52 6.45 9.45
CA LYS A 483 11.58 6.58 8.34
C LYS A 483 11.77 7.91 7.63
N ILE A 484 12.09 7.87 6.33
CA ILE A 484 12.39 9.05 5.51
C ILE A 484 11.38 9.16 4.37
N ALA A 485 10.71 10.31 4.30
CA ALA A 485 9.80 10.62 3.20
C ALA A 485 10.51 11.44 2.11
N VAL A 486 10.29 11.06 0.84
CA VAL A 486 10.79 11.78 -0.35
C VAL A 486 9.60 12.16 -1.22
N MET A 487 9.21 13.45 -1.18
CA MET A 487 7.97 13.94 -1.76
C MET A 487 8.23 14.96 -2.87
N GLY A 488 7.64 14.74 -4.04
CA GLY A 488 7.83 15.58 -5.23
C GLY A 488 7.32 17.02 -5.08
N CYS A 489 6.30 17.25 -4.21
CA CYS A 489 5.71 18.58 -3.99
C CYS A 489 5.00 18.67 -2.64
N ILE A 490 4.62 19.89 -2.25
CA ILE A 490 3.91 20.18 -0.99
C ILE A 490 2.40 19.84 -1.03
N VAL A 491 1.83 19.45 -2.16
CA VAL A 491 0.36 19.27 -2.29
C VAL A 491 -0.15 18.14 -1.40
N ASN A 492 0.44 16.95 -1.53
CA ASN A 492 0.12 15.81 -0.68
C ASN A 492 1.25 15.48 0.31
N GLY A 493 2.48 15.91 -0.01
CA GLY A 493 3.68 15.52 0.71
C GLY A 493 3.54 15.61 2.23
N PRO A 494 3.20 16.77 2.81
CA PRO A 494 3.09 16.91 4.26
C PRO A 494 2.07 15.98 4.93
N GLY A 495 1.00 15.61 4.23
CA GLY A 495 0.01 14.66 4.71
C GLY A 495 0.52 13.22 4.63
N GLU A 496 0.95 12.81 3.44
CA GLU A 496 1.33 11.41 3.16
C GLU A 496 2.64 10.97 3.84
N MET A 497 3.43 11.94 4.36
CA MET A 497 4.62 11.67 5.17
C MET A 497 4.36 11.73 6.68
N ALA A 498 3.10 11.73 7.12
CA ALA A 498 2.71 11.90 8.52
C ALA A 498 3.47 11.00 9.50
N ASP A 499 3.73 9.77 9.10
CA ASP A 499 4.45 8.77 9.90
C ASP A 499 5.98 8.82 9.73
N ALA A 500 6.51 9.72 8.91
CA ALA A 500 7.96 9.79 8.69
C ALA A 500 8.66 10.59 9.80
N ASP A 501 9.88 10.16 10.16
CA ASP A 501 10.73 10.91 11.08
C ASP A 501 11.27 12.19 10.41
N PHE A 502 11.66 12.06 9.13
CA PHE A 502 12.23 13.15 8.33
C PHE A 502 11.58 13.21 6.94
N GLY A 503 11.43 14.41 6.40
CA GLY A 503 10.87 14.65 5.07
C GLY A 503 11.79 15.48 4.18
N TYR A 504 11.92 15.05 2.91
CA TYR A 504 12.57 15.75 1.82
C TYR A 504 11.49 16.10 0.79
N VAL A 505 11.07 17.36 0.74
CA VAL A 505 9.84 17.77 0.03
C VAL A 505 10.13 18.90 -0.96
N GLY A 506 9.73 18.75 -2.22
CA GLY A 506 9.83 19.82 -3.22
C GLY A 506 8.98 21.03 -2.82
N GLY A 507 9.61 22.18 -2.58
CA GLY A 507 8.96 23.43 -2.20
C GLY A 507 8.75 24.39 -3.38
N ALA A 508 9.70 24.44 -4.31
CA ALA A 508 9.68 25.19 -5.55
C ALA A 508 10.56 24.47 -6.59
N PRO A 509 10.57 24.84 -7.87
CA PRO A 509 11.44 24.22 -8.86
C PRO A 509 12.91 24.16 -8.40
N ASN A 510 13.46 22.96 -8.31
CA ASN A 510 14.82 22.65 -7.81
C ASN A 510 15.13 23.20 -6.40
N LYS A 511 14.08 23.44 -5.59
CA LYS A 511 14.20 23.85 -4.19
C LYS A 511 13.48 22.87 -3.28
N ILE A 512 14.16 22.49 -2.20
CA ILE A 512 13.72 21.48 -1.26
C ILE A 512 13.47 22.13 0.11
N ASN A 513 12.40 21.70 0.75
CA ASN A 513 12.15 21.94 2.16
C ASN A 513 12.38 20.65 2.94
N LEU A 514 13.06 20.73 4.08
CA LEU A 514 13.25 19.60 4.99
C LEU A 514 12.32 19.71 6.18
N TYR A 515 11.78 18.57 6.55
CA TYR A 515 10.80 18.41 7.61
C TYR A 515 11.31 17.48 8.70
N VAL A 516 10.83 17.73 9.93
CA VAL A 516 10.89 16.77 11.04
C VAL A 516 9.44 16.47 11.42
N LYS A 517 9.01 15.24 11.20
CA LYS A 517 7.59 14.86 11.22
C LYS A 517 6.80 15.78 10.28
N HIS A 518 5.78 16.48 10.82
CA HIS A 518 4.93 17.39 10.03
C HIS A 518 5.50 18.83 9.92
N THR A 519 6.56 19.16 10.66
CA THR A 519 7.04 20.53 10.80
C THR A 519 8.15 20.81 9.81
N PRO A 520 7.99 21.79 8.90
CA PRO A 520 9.07 22.24 8.04
C PRO A 520 10.10 23.01 8.88
N VAL A 521 11.36 22.60 8.79
CA VAL A 521 12.45 23.17 9.63
C VAL A 521 13.54 23.88 8.82
N LYS A 522 13.73 23.49 7.55
CA LYS A 522 14.67 24.15 6.64
C LYS A 522 13.98 24.37 5.29
N PHE A 523 14.18 25.54 4.68
CA PHE A 523 13.41 25.97 3.51
C PHE A 523 14.29 26.34 2.34
N ASN A 524 13.79 26.15 1.12
CA ASN A 524 14.38 26.65 -0.14
C ASN A 524 15.84 26.22 -0.36
N ILE A 525 16.21 25.03 0.11
CA ILE A 525 17.55 24.47 -0.07
C ILE A 525 17.73 24.08 -1.54
N PRO A 526 18.85 24.46 -2.21
CA PRO A 526 19.15 23.94 -3.54
C PRO A 526 19.19 22.42 -3.56
N GLN A 527 18.63 21.79 -4.61
CA GLN A 527 18.55 20.34 -4.72
C GLN A 527 19.91 19.65 -4.57
N GLU A 528 20.98 20.28 -5.06
CA GLU A 528 22.34 19.75 -5.03
C GLU A 528 22.86 19.56 -3.60
N GLU A 529 22.50 20.48 -2.67
CA GLU A 529 22.93 20.46 -1.26
C GLU A 529 21.94 19.70 -0.35
N ALA A 530 20.72 19.48 -0.80
CA ALA A 530 19.62 19.10 0.07
C ALA A 530 19.78 17.71 0.72
N VAL A 531 20.49 16.77 0.08
CA VAL A 531 20.76 15.45 0.66
C VAL A 531 21.75 15.56 1.82
N GLU A 532 22.81 16.38 1.68
CA GLU A 532 23.78 16.62 2.75
C GLU A 532 23.08 17.32 3.94
N ARG A 533 22.23 18.31 3.66
CA ARG A 533 21.44 19.00 4.68
C ARG A 533 20.44 18.09 5.40
N LEU A 534 19.90 17.07 4.71
CA LEU A 534 19.07 16.04 5.33
C LEU A 534 19.89 15.16 6.29
N VAL A 535 21.09 14.74 5.89
CA VAL A 535 22.03 13.99 6.76
C VAL A 535 22.40 14.81 8.00
N ASP A 536 22.73 16.10 7.83
CA ASP A 536 22.99 17.00 8.95
C ASP A 536 21.78 17.11 9.89
N LEU A 537 20.57 17.21 9.33
CA LEU A 537 19.33 17.27 10.12
C LEU A 537 19.12 15.98 10.93
N ILE A 538 19.36 14.80 10.32
CA ILE A 538 19.27 13.51 11.03
C ILE A 538 20.28 13.45 12.18
N LYS A 539 21.49 14.00 12.00
CA LYS A 539 22.50 14.13 13.06
C LYS A 539 22.07 15.09 14.16
N GLU A 540 21.54 16.27 13.80
CA GLU A 540 21.02 17.28 14.74
C GLU A 540 19.96 16.70 15.67
N TYR A 541 19.14 15.75 15.19
CA TYR A 541 18.09 15.10 15.97
C TYR A 541 18.54 13.77 16.62
N GLY A 542 19.83 13.45 16.61
CA GLY A 542 20.38 12.28 17.32
C GLY A 542 19.94 10.93 16.76
N ARG A 543 19.53 10.88 15.48
CA ARG A 543 19.08 9.64 14.81
C ARG A 543 20.13 9.07 13.85
N TRP A 544 21.29 9.68 13.79
CA TRP A 544 22.41 9.21 12.97
C TRP A 544 23.23 8.14 13.69
N VAL A 545 23.59 7.11 12.96
CA VAL A 545 24.58 6.10 13.35
C VAL A 545 25.58 6.04 12.20
N ASP A 546 26.87 6.01 12.48
CA ASP A 546 27.87 5.90 11.42
C ASP A 546 27.75 4.53 10.72
N PRO A 547 27.90 4.48 9.39
CA PRO A 547 27.93 3.21 8.68
C PRO A 547 29.12 2.35 9.16
N LYS A 548 28.86 1.06 9.31
CA LYS A 548 29.87 0.09 9.74
C LYS A 548 30.86 -0.20 8.63
#